data_f1275c87e5c71e748a5740da154312ae
#
_entry.id   f1275c87e5c71e748a5740da154312ae
#
_cell.length_a   1.000
_cell.length_b   1.000
_cell.length_c   1.000
_cell.angle_alpha   90.00
_cell.angle_beta   90.00
_cell.angle_gamma   90.00
#
_symmetry.space_group_name_H-M   'P 1'
#
loop_
_entity.id
_entity.type
_entity.pdbx_description
1 polymer ?
#
loop_
_entity_poly.entity_id
_entity_poly.type
_entity_poly.pdbx_seq_one_letter_code
_entity_poly.pdbx_strand_id
1 'polypeptide(L)'
;MSIEILIVDDNSDIRNILNELIIDAGYKTRVAANYNQALSEIDKKMPDVAILDVKLDKGDNDGIQLLSHIKSKNTDVPVIMISGHANI
;
A
#
# COMPACT_ATOMS: atom_id res chain seq x y z
N MET A 1 6.34 20.33 3.62
CA MET A 1 6.67 18.92 3.82
C MET A 1 5.81 18.05 2.93
N SER A 2 6.41 17.07 2.32
CA SER A 2 5.67 16.17 1.42
C SER A 2 5.25 14.92 2.18
N ILE A 3 3.97 14.59 2.08
CA ILE A 3 3.46 13.32 2.59
C ILE A 3 3.67 12.27 1.50
N GLU A 4 4.24 11.15 1.88
CA GLU A 4 4.53 10.05 0.97
C GLU A 4 3.61 8.89 1.26
N ILE A 5 2.95 8.40 0.22
CA ILE A 5 1.94 7.34 0.33
C ILE A 5 2.41 6.13 -0.46
N LEU A 6 2.45 4.98 0.20
CA LEU A 6 2.74 3.70 -0.44
C LEU A 6 1.44 3.06 -0.90
N ILE A 7 1.37 2.70 -2.17
CA ILE A 7 0.20 2.05 -2.76
C ILE A 7 0.60 0.63 -3.14
N VAL A 8 -0.08 -0.35 -2.56
CA VAL A 8 0.20 -1.76 -2.81
C VAL A 8 -1.05 -2.44 -3.37
N ASP A 9 -0.99 -2.80 -4.65
CA ASP A 9 -2.07 -3.49 -5.33
C ASP A 9 -1.48 -4.28 -6.50
N ASP A 10 -1.88 -5.53 -6.65
CA ASP A 10 -1.40 -6.37 -7.76
C ASP A 10 -2.10 -6.05 -9.10
N ASN A 11 -3.23 -5.35 -9.05
CA ASN A 11 -3.93 -4.91 -10.25
C ASN A 11 -3.33 -3.60 -10.74
N SER A 12 -2.70 -3.61 -11.93
CA SER A 12 -2.02 -2.44 -12.45
C SER A 12 -2.97 -1.28 -12.75
N ASP A 13 -4.20 -1.55 -13.15
CA ASP A 13 -5.18 -0.51 -13.45
C ASP A 13 -5.57 0.24 -12.19
N ILE A 14 -5.87 -0.49 -11.12
CA ILE A 14 -6.22 0.12 -9.83
C ILE A 14 -5.02 0.89 -9.27
N ARG A 15 -3.84 0.29 -9.33
CA ARG A 15 -2.61 0.92 -8.85
C ARG A 15 -2.36 2.23 -9.58
N ASN A 16 -2.53 2.25 -10.90
CA ASN A 16 -2.32 3.44 -11.72
C ASN A 16 -3.36 4.52 -11.41
N ILE A 17 -4.62 4.15 -11.27
CA ILE A 17 -5.69 5.10 -10.94
C ILE A 17 -5.43 5.75 -9.59
N LEU A 18 -5.13 4.96 -8.58
CA LEU A 18 -4.83 5.48 -7.25
C LEU A 18 -3.60 6.38 -7.26
N ASN A 19 -2.57 5.97 -7.99
CA ASN A 19 -1.35 6.75 -8.10
C ASN A 19 -1.62 8.13 -8.70
N GLU A 20 -2.37 8.19 -9.79
CA GLU A 20 -2.71 9.47 -10.43
C GLU A 20 -3.55 10.35 -9.53
N LEU A 21 -4.57 9.80 -8.87
CA LEU A 21 -5.42 10.56 -7.97
C LEU A 21 -4.64 11.18 -6.82
N ILE A 22 -3.72 10.43 -6.25
CA ILE A 22 -2.95 10.85 -5.10
C ILE A 22 -1.91 11.91 -5.50
N ILE A 23 -1.25 11.72 -6.64
CA ILE A 23 -0.33 12.72 -7.17
C ILE A 23 -1.06 14.02 -7.46
N ASP A 24 -2.24 13.94 -8.07
CA ASP A 24 -3.04 15.13 -8.38
C ASP A 24 -3.49 15.85 -7.11
N ALA A 25 -3.63 15.14 -6.01
CA ALA A 25 -3.96 15.75 -4.71
C ALA A 25 -2.77 16.41 -4.02
N GLY A 26 -1.57 16.31 -4.60
CA GLY A 26 -0.38 16.98 -4.07
C GLY A 26 0.54 16.13 -3.21
N TYR A 27 0.34 14.81 -3.20
CA TYR A 27 1.17 13.90 -2.40
C TYR A 27 2.21 13.21 -3.26
N LYS A 28 3.26 12.73 -2.61
CA LYS A 28 4.22 11.83 -3.25
C LYS A 28 3.74 10.40 -3.11
N THR A 29 4.08 9.57 -4.09
CA THR A 29 3.67 8.17 -4.09
C THR A 29 4.86 7.25 -4.31
N ARG A 30 4.77 6.06 -3.74
CA ARG A 30 5.54 4.90 -4.14
C ARG A 30 4.55 3.78 -4.39
N VAL A 31 4.86 2.90 -5.32
CA VAL A 31 3.96 1.81 -5.69
C VAL A 31 4.66 0.48 -5.54
N ALA A 32 3.90 -0.55 -5.21
CA ALA A 32 4.36 -1.93 -5.17
C ALA A 32 3.28 -2.83 -5.74
N ALA A 33 3.69 -3.79 -6.56
CA ALA A 33 2.76 -4.68 -7.26
C ALA A 33 2.56 -6.00 -6.54
N ASN A 34 3.36 -6.31 -5.53
CA ASN A 34 3.29 -7.58 -4.83
C ASN A 34 3.84 -7.44 -3.42
N TYR A 35 3.71 -8.52 -2.66
CA TYR A 35 4.12 -8.59 -1.27
C TYR A 35 5.62 -8.26 -1.08
N ASN A 36 6.49 -8.88 -1.87
CA ASN A 36 7.91 -8.69 -1.72
C ASN A 36 8.35 -7.28 -2.06
N GLN A 37 7.79 -6.68 -3.10
CA GLN A 37 8.06 -5.28 -3.44
C GLN A 37 7.61 -4.35 -2.32
N ALA A 38 6.45 -4.63 -1.73
CA ALA A 38 5.94 -3.82 -0.63
C ALA A 38 6.86 -3.90 0.59
N LEU A 39 7.31 -5.10 0.96
CA LEU A 39 8.27 -5.25 2.05
C LEU A 39 9.54 -4.46 1.80
N SER A 40 10.07 -4.54 0.58
CA SER A 40 11.28 -3.82 0.20
C SER A 40 11.10 -2.31 0.34
N GLU A 41 9.96 -1.78 -0.11
CA GLU A 41 9.68 -0.34 -0.01
C GLU A 41 9.54 0.11 1.44
N ILE A 42 8.87 -0.67 2.27
CA ILE A 42 8.71 -0.37 3.69
C ILE A 42 10.06 -0.39 4.40
N ASP A 43 10.91 -1.36 4.08
CA ASP A 43 12.21 -1.50 4.73
C ASP A 43 13.20 -0.42 4.30
N LYS A 44 13.07 0.10 3.08
CA LYS A 44 13.88 1.25 2.63
C LYS A 44 13.52 2.50 3.41
N LYS A 45 12.24 2.78 3.53
CA LYS A 45 11.73 3.96 4.20
C LYS A 45 10.26 3.74 4.51
N MET A 46 9.89 3.94 5.76
CA MET A 46 8.50 3.83 6.17
C MET A 46 7.68 4.96 5.50
N PRO A 47 6.59 4.64 4.82
CA PRO A 47 5.73 5.69 4.26
C PRO A 47 4.97 6.43 5.35
N ASP A 48 4.45 7.60 5.03
CA ASP A 48 3.58 8.34 5.95
C ASP A 48 2.19 7.73 6.03
N VAL A 49 1.71 7.16 4.92
CA VAL A 49 0.43 6.45 4.82
C VAL A 49 0.62 5.26 3.89
N ALA A 50 -0.04 4.16 4.17
CA ALA A 50 -0.04 3.00 3.30
C ALA A 50 -1.45 2.64 2.86
N ILE A 51 -1.63 2.38 1.57
CA ILE A 51 -2.87 1.85 1.00
C ILE A 51 -2.55 0.43 0.53
N LEU A 52 -3.20 -0.56 1.14
CA LEU A 52 -2.88 -1.97 0.92
C LEU A 52 -4.09 -2.72 0.38
N ASP A 53 -3.87 -3.52 -0.66
CA ASP A 53 -4.85 -4.52 -1.06
C ASP A 53 -4.81 -5.67 -0.06
N VAL A 54 -5.96 -6.20 0.29
CA VAL A 54 -6.08 -7.34 1.20
C VAL A 54 -5.48 -8.59 0.57
N LYS A 55 -5.72 -8.80 -0.72
CA LYS A 55 -5.22 -9.96 -1.45
C LYS A 55 -4.15 -9.56 -2.45
N LEU A 56 -2.96 -10.08 -2.25
CA LEU A 56 -1.86 -9.92 -3.18
C LEU A 56 -1.51 -11.28 -3.79
N ASP A 57 -0.29 -11.39 -4.29
CA ASP A 57 0.14 -12.56 -5.05
C ASP A 57 0.41 -13.80 -4.20
N LYS A 58 0.60 -13.68 -2.90
CA LYS A 58 1.01 -14.81 -2.05
C LYS A 58 -0.14 -15.50 -1.35
N GLY A 59 -1.28 -14.87 -1.24
CA GLY A 59 -2.44 -15.48 -0.62
C GLY A 59 -3.43 -14.46 -0.09
N ASP A 60 -4.42 -14.96 0.63
CA ASP A 60 -5.57 -14.15 1.04
C ASP A 60 -5.24 -13.16 2.15
N ASN A 61 -4.14 -13.36 2.86
CA ASN A 61 -3.79 -12.56 4.03
C ASN A 61 -2.58 -11.65 3.82
N ASP A 62 -2.13 -11.47 2.57
CA ASP A 62 -0.91 -10.71 2.30
C ASP A 62 -1.01 -9.27 2.77
N GLY A 63 -2.13 -8.61 2.51
CA GLY A 63 -2.33 -7.25 2.96
C GLY A 63 -2.36 -7.14 4.49
N ILE A 64 -2.95 -8.13 5.15
CA ILE A 64 -3.01 -8.18 6.62
C ILE A 64 -1.61 -8.38 7.19
N GLN A 65 -0.81 -9.23 6.58
CA GLN A 65 0.57 -9.44 7.00
C GLN A 65 1.42 -8.17 6.82
N LEU A 66 1.21 -7.44 5.73
CA LEU A 66 1.87 -6.15 5.52
C LEU A 66 1.43 -5.13 6.57
N LEU A 67 0.15 -5.10 6.90
CA LEU A 67 -0.36 -4.24 7.96
C LEU A 67 0.36 -4.53 9.29
N SER A 68 0.46 -5.81 9.65
CA SER A 68 1.15 -6.22 10.87
C SER A 68 2.62 -5.80 10.84
N HIS A 69 3.29 -5.97 9.70
CA HIS A 69 4.68 -5.58 9.52
C HIS A 69 4.87 -4.08 9.73
N ILE A 70 4.01 -3.27 9.13
CA ILE A 70 4.06 -1.81 9.29
C ILE A 70 3.84 -1.43 10.75
N LYS A 71 2.81 -1.99 11.37
CA LYS A 71 2.46 -1.64 12.76
C LYS A 71 3.50 -2.10 13.75
N SER A 72 4.24 -3.17 13.46
CA SER A 72 5.34 -3.61 14.31
C SER A 72 6.50 -2.63 14.31
N LYS A 73 6.68 -1.89 13.21
CA LYS A 73 7.76 -0.90 13.09
C LYS A 73 7.33 0.49 13.57
N ASN A 74 6.09 0.87 13.26
CA ASN A 74 5.57 2.18 13.66
C ASN A 74 4.04 2.11 13.73
N THR A 75 3.50 2.13 14.94
CA THR A 75 2.07 2.01 15.17
C THR A 75 1.27 3.24 14.71
N ASP A 76 1.95 4.36 14.47
CA ASP A 76 1.29 5.62 14.13
C ASP A 76 1.03 5.79 12.62
N VAL A 77 1.58 4.90 11.78
CA VAL A 77 1.36 4.99 10.33
C VAL A 77 -0.08 4.58 10.02
N PRO A 78 -0.91 5.49 9.46
CA PRO A 78 -2.25 5.11 9.02
C PRO A 78 -2.18 4.13 7.86
N VAL A 79 -3.00 3.09 7.93
CA VAL A 79 -3.09 2.08 6.88
C VAL A 79 -4.55 1.99 6.42
N ILE A 80 -4.74 2.14 5.11
CA ILE A 80 -6.05 2.00 4.48
C ILE A 80 -6.05 0.67 3.75
N MET A 81 -6.96 -0.22 4.13
CA MET A 81 -7.12 -1.51 3.47
C MET A 81 -8.18 -1.38 2.39
N ILE A 82 -7.85 -1.85 1.19
CA ILE A 82 -8.80 -1.91 0.10
C ILE A 82 -9.02 -3.36 -0.30
N SER A 83 -10.20 -3.67 -0.78
CA SER A 83 -10.54 -5.01 -1.23
C SER A 83 -11.08 -4.93 -2.65
N GLY A 84 -10.16 -4.99 -3.62
CA GLY A 84 -10.52 -4.95 -5.03
C GLY A 84 -11.33 -6.16 -5.49
N HIS A 85 -11.44 -7.17 -4.65
CA HIS A 85 -12.19 -8.38 -4.93
C HIS A 85 -13.49 -8.45 -4.14
N ALA A 86 -13.85 -7.39 -3.45
CA ALA A 86 -15.10 -7.37 -2.71
C ALA A 86 -16.27 -7.45 -3.68
N ASN A 87 -17.15 -8.39 -3.45
CA ASN A 87 -18.42 -8.46 -4.15
C ASN A 87 -19.42 -7.60 -3.42
N ILE A 88 -19.98 -6.73 -4.13
CA ILE A 88 -21.00 -5.84 -3.59
C ILE A 88 -22.37 -6.36 -4.03
#